data_7c9115980d5150b6b009ddde7eada2c7
#
_entry.id   7c9115980d5150b6b009ddde7eada2c7
#
_cell.length_a   1.000
_cell.length_b   1.000
_cell.length_c   1.000
_cell.angle_alpha   90.00
_cell.angle_beta   90.00
_cell.angle_gamma   90.00
#
_symmetry.space_group_name_H-M   'P 1'
#
loop_
_entity.id
_entity.type
_entity.pdbx_description
1 polymer ?
#
loop_
_entity_poly.entity_id
_entity_poly.type
_entity_poly.pdbx_seq_one_letter_code
_entity_poly.pdbx_strand_id
1 'polypeptide(L)'
;MTELERILKDTLDAQTRELGESLTRHQERLDIQNREHMETNRELSELRERLQESERHLMRLSSVYDSLKPLLEKLNSSLSAR
;
A
#
# COMPACT_ATOMS: atom_id res chain seq x y z
N MET A 1 -21.69 -34.80 43.51
CA MET A 1 -21.91 -34.36 42.13
C MET A 1 -22.78 -35.35 41.40
N THR A 2 -23.87 -34.90 40.82
CA THR A 2 -24.68 -35.73 39.96
C THR A 2 -23.99 -35.91 38.61
N GLU A 3 -24.35 -36.97 37.93
CA GLU A 3 -23.79 -37.23 36.60
C GLU A 3 -24.16 -36.14 35.58
N LEU A 4 -25.35 -35.57 35.73
CA LEU A 4 -25.83 -34.46 34.91
C LEU A 4 -24.94 -33.20 35.06
N GLU A 5 -24.58 -32.85 36.30
CA GLU A 5 -23.71 -31.74 36.58
C GLU A 5 -22.32 -31.93 35.97
N ARG A 6 -21.80 -33.16 36.02
CA ARG A 6 -20.49 -33.47 35.40
C ARG A 6 -20.53 -33.33 33.90
N ILE A 7 -21.59 -33.80 33.25
CA ILE A 7 -21.78 -33.68 31.80
C ILE A 7 -21.86 -32.20 31.38
N LEU A 8 -22.63 -31.40 32.12
CA LEU A 8 -22.76 -29.97 31.87
C LEU A 8 -21.42 -29.24 32.02
N LYS A 9 -20.68 -29.58 33.09
CA LYS A 9 -19.36 -28.97 33.30
C LYS A 9 -18.41 -29.34 32.18
N ASP A 10 -18.34 -30.59 31.77
CA ASP A 10 -17.46 -31.05 30.69
C ASP A 10 -17.81 -30.37 29.36
N THR A 11 -19.11 -30.19 29.08
CA THR A 11 -19.60 -29.51 27.89
C THR A 11 -19.19 -28.04 27.89
N LEU A 12 -19.34 -27.34 29.03
CA LEU A 12 -18.95 -25.94 29.18
C LEU A 12 -17.46 -25.78 29.03
N ASP A 13 -16.66 -26.66 29.62
CA ASP A 13 -15.21 -26.64 29.51
C ASP A 13 -14.75 -26.84 28.06
N ALA A 14 -15.39 -27.75 27.34
CA ALA A 14 -15.11 -27.99 25.92
C ALA A 14 -15.45 -26.77 25.06
N GLN A 15 -16.59 -26.13 25.29
CA GLN A 15 -17.01 -24.92 24.58
C GLN A 15 -16.08 -23.75 24.87
N THR A 16 -15.68 -23.58 26.13
CA THR A 16 -14.73 -22.52 26.51
C THR A 16 -13.39 -22.70 25.83
N ARG A 17 -12.93 -23.95 25.73
CA ARG A 17 -11.67 -24.25 25.03
C ARG A 17 -11.76 -23.95 23.54
N GLU A 18 -12.84 -24.33 22.89
CA GLU A 18 -13.07 -24.07 21.47
C GLU A 18 -13.14 -22.57 21.19
N LEU A 19 -13.81 -21.79 22.04
CA LEU A 19 -13.87 -20.34 21.93
C LEU A 19 -12.48 -19.71 22.08
N GLY A 20 -11.70 -20.21 23.05
CA GLY A 20 -10.32 -19.73 23.27
C GLY A 20 -9.44 -20.00 22.06
N GLU A 21 -9.51 -21.17 21.49
CA GLU A 21 -8.77 -21.53 20.28
C GLU A 21 -9.21 -20.70 19.07
N SER A 22 -10.50 -20.47 18.94
CA SER A 22 -11.06 -19.63 17.86
C SER A 22 -10.57 -18.18 17.99
N LEU A 23 -10.56 -17.62 19.20
CA LEU A 23 -10.06 -16.28 19.46
C LEU A 23 -8.58 -16.17 19.11
N THR A 24 -7.77 -17.15 19.49
CA THR A 24 -6.36 -17.17 19.17
C THR A 24 -6.13 -17.17 17.65
N ARG A 25 -6.89 -17.97 16.92
CA ARG A 25 -6.82 -18.00 15.46
C ARG A 25 -7.22 -16.67 14.83
N HIS A 26 -8.25 -16.03 15.37
CA HIS A 26 -8.66 -14.70 14.89
C HIS A 26 -7.59 -13.64 15.14
N GLN A 27 -6.97 -13.66 16.31
CA GLN A 27 -5.85 -12.73 16.61
C GLN A 27 -4.68 -12.93 15.66
N GLU A 28 -4.32 -14.19 15.39
CA GLU A 28 -3.25 -14.50 14.42
C GLU A 28 -3.57 -13.97 13.02
N ARG A 29 -4.82 -14.13 12.57
CA ARG A 29 -5.27 -13.60 11.27
C ARG A 29 -5.20 -12.08 11.22
N LEU A 30 -5.63 -11.42 12.29
CA LEU A 30 -5.57 -9.95 12.38
C LEU A 30 -4.14 -9.45 12.36
N ASP A 31 -3.24 -10.13 13.04
CA ASP A 31 -1.82 -9.79 13.03
C ASP A 31 -1.22 -9.91 11.63
N ILE A 32 -1.55 -10.98 10.91
CA ILE A 32 -1.12 -11.18 9.52
C ILE A 32 -1.68 -10.07 8.62
N GLN A 33 -2.97 -9.76 8.73
CA GLN A 33 -3.60 -8.68 7.96
C GLN A 33 -2.96 -7.34 8.24
N ASN A 34 -2.66 -7.04 9.50
CA ASN A 34 -2.00 -5.79 9.88
C ASN A 34 -0.62 -5.67 9.25
N ARG A 35 0.16 -6.74 9.24
CA ARG A 35 1.47 -6.76 8.57
C ARG A 35 1.33 -6.52 7.08
N GLU A 36 0.39 -7.19 6.43
CA GLU A 36 0.12 -7.01 5.00
C GLU A 36 -0.31 -5.58 4.68
N HIS A 37 -1.17 -4.98 5.51
CA HIS A 37 -1.58 -3.58 5.36
C HIS A 37 -0.42 -2.61 5.52
N MET A 38 0.44 -2.83 6.51
CA MET A 38 1.61 -2.00 6.72
C MET A 38 2.56 -2.08 5.55
N GLU A 39 2.78 -3.27 5.01
CA GLU A 39 3.62 -3.49 3.84
C GLU A 39 3.03 -2.83 2.59
N THR A 40 1.73 -2.99 2.36
CA THR A 40 1.02 -2.34 1.25
C THR A 40 1.08 -0.83 1.37
N ASN A 41 0.88 -0.27 2.56
CA ASN A 41 0.98 1.17 2.79
C ASN A 41 2.38 1.71 2.52
N ARG A 42 3.41 0.94 2.88
CA ARG A 42 4.80 1.31 2.59
C ARG A 42 5.05 1.32 1.09
N GLU A 43 4.60 0.31 0.37
CA GLU A 43 4.70 0.23 -1.09
C GLU A 43 3.97 1.40 -1.76
N LEU A 44 2.78 1.75 -1.29
CA LEU A 44 2.02 2.90 -1.79
C LEU A 44 2.76 4.21 -1.57
N SER A 45 3.39 4.37 -0.41
CA SER A 45 4.20 5.56 -0.12
C SER A 45 5.39 5.67 -1.07
N GLU A 46 6.08 4.57 -1.31
CA GLU A 46 7.20 4.51 -2.26
C GLU A 46 6.76 4.84 -3.68
N LEU A 47 5.62 4.30 -4.11
CA LEU A 47 5.06 4.60 -5.43
C LEU A 47 4.67 6.07 -5.58
N ARG A 48 4.09 6.67 -4.54
CA ARG A 48 3.77 8.11 -4.52
C ARG A 48 5.01 8.96 -4.65
N GLU A 49 6.07 8.62 -3.94
CA GLU A 49 7.35 9.32 -4.02
C GLU A 49 7.94 9.23 -5.44
N ARG A 50 7.91 8.05 -6.04
CA ARG A 50 8.36 7.84 -7.43
C ARG A 50 7.54 8.65 -8.41
N LEU A 51 6.23 8.69 -8.22
CA LEU A 51 5.33 9.47 -9.06
C LEU A 51 5.63 10.96 -8.97
N GLN A 52 5.81 11.49 -7.76
CA GLN A 52 6.17 12.89 -7.54
C GLN A 52 7.51 13.22 -8.19
N GLU A 53 8.49 12.34 -8.08
CA GLU A 53 9.79 12.51 -8.70
C GLU A 53 9.68 12.51 -10.22
N SER A 54 8.90 11.61 -10.80
CA SER A 54 8.61 11.58 -12.24
C SER A 54 7.93 12.86 -12.71
N GLU A 55 6.97 13.38 -11.95
CA GLU A 55 6.30 14.65 -12.25
C GLU A 55 7.27 15.81 -12.25
N ARG A 56 8.20 15.85 -11.28
CA ARG A 56 9.26 16.88 -11.25
C ARG A 56 10.17 16.80 -12.48
N HIS A 57 10.54 15.59 -12.88
CA HIS A 57 11.34 15.38 -14.09
C HIS A 57 10.61 15.85 -15.34
N LEU A 58 9.32 15.53 -15.45
CA LEU A 58 8.49 16.00 -16.57
C LEU A 58 8.38 17.53 -16.59
N MET A 59 8.22 18.16 -15.44
CA MET A 59 8.18 19.62 -15.35
C MET A 59 9.50 20.27 -15.76
N ARG A 60 10.63 19.68 -15.37
CA ARG A 60 11.96 20.14 -15.79
C ARG A 60 12.14 19.99 -17.29
N LEU A 61 11.76 18.85 -17.86
CA LEU A 61 11.84 18.62 -19.30
C LEU A 61 10.95 19.59 -20.06
N SER A 62 9.74 19.85 -19.59
CA SER A 62 8.83 20.82 -20.17
C SER A 62 9.41 22.22 -20.13
N SER A 63 10.04 22.60 -19.01
CA SER A 63 10.71 23.90 -18.85
C SER A 63 11.89 24.04 -19.81
N VAL A 64 12.70 23.00 -19.94
CA VAL A 64 13.82 22.98 -20.89
C VAL A 64 13.30 23.09 -22.33
N TYR A 65 12.28 22.37 -22.67
CA TYR A 65 11.65 22.42 -23.99
C TYR A 65 11.12 23.81 -24.29
N ASP A 66 10.43 24.46 -23.35
CA ASP A 66 9.90 25.81 -23.50
C ASP A 66 11.01 26.82 -23.67
N SER A 67 12.16 26.63 -23.01
CA SER A 67 13.34 27.50 -23.18
C SER A 67 14.04 27.31 -24.53
N LEU A 68 14.04 26.08 -25.06
CA LEU A 68 14.69 25.77 -26.33
C LEU A 68 13.82 26.11 -27.53
N LYS A 69 12.51 26.10 -27.40
CA LYS A 69 11.57 26.30 -28.49
C LYS A 69 11.83 27.63 -29.25
N PRO A 70 11.97 28.78 -28.58
CA PRO A 70 12.29 30.03 -29.30
C PRO A 70 13.65 30.00 -30.02
N LEU A 71 14.64 29.34 -29.44
CA LEU A 71 15.94 29.17 -30.05
C LEU A 71 15.88 28.32 -31.31
N LEU A 72 15.12 27.24 -31.28
CA LEU A 72 14.90 26.37 -32.45
C LEU A 72 14.16 27.10 -33.55
N GLU A 73 13.18 27.91 -33.21
CA GLU A 73 12.44 28.74 -34.17
C GLU A 73 13.33 29.77 -34.83
N LYS A 74 14.22 30.44 -34.09
CA LYS A 74 15.19 31.36 -34.61
C LYS A 74 16.20 30.69 -35.56
N LEU A 75 16.67 29.52 -35.16
CA LEU A 75 17.59 28.75 -36.00
C LEU A 75 16.94 28.34 -37.29
N ASN A 76 15.72 27.85 -37.24
CA ASN A 76 14.95 27.43 -38.40
C ASN A 76 14.70 28.64 -39.35
N SER A 77 14.33 29.78 -38.81
CA SER A 77 14.14 31.01 -39.60
C SER A 77 15.44 31.46 -40.25
N SER A 78 16.57 31.39 -39.54
CA SER A 78 17.88 31.74 -40.07
C SER A 78 18.30 30.80 -41.20
N LEU A 79 18.04 29.51 -41.07
CA LEU A 79 18.32 28.50 -42.11
C LEU A 79 17.42 28.69 -43.34
N SER A 80 16.17 29.05 -43.14
CA SER A 80 15.21 29.27 -44.24
C SER A 80 15.53 30.58 -45.03
N ALA A 81 16.16 31.54 -44.39
CA ALA A 81 16.54 32.82 -45.01
C ALA A 81 17.78 32.72 -45.90
N ARG A 82 18.50 31.60 -45.80
CA ARG A 82 19.65 31.33 -46.64
C ARG A 82 19.22 30.56 -47.90
#